data_0c464d7e67fd454d4bce791b03d8e63f
#
_entry.id   0c464d7e67fd454d4bce791b03d8e63f
#
_cell.length_a   1.000
_cell.length_b   1.000
_cell.length_c   1.000
_cell.angle_alpha   90.00
_cell.angle_beta   90.00
_cell.angle_gamma   90.00
#
_symmetry.space_group_name_H-M   'P 1'
#
loop_
_entity.id
_entity.type
_entity.pdbx_description
1 polymer ?
#
loop_
_entity_poly.entity_id
_entity_poly.type
_entity_poly.pdbx_seq_one_letter_code
_entity_poly.pdbx_strand_id
1 'polypeptide(L)'
;MTLSRRTLLQAAPALMLAPTLASAATELKISHQFPGGTLTEGDFRDRLCRRFAADVEKRTDGALKATVYPGSSLMKTNSQFSALRKGALDASLVPLSYAGGEVAETNIGLMPALVPSYEQGAMWKTAEVGKLLAKTLDEKGVMILSWVWQAGGVASRKGPLVTPDDAKGQKVRGGSREMDLMLKQAGASVISLPSNEIYAAMQTGAMDAAMTSSTSFISFKLEEIAKHLTTGRQKTYWFMLEPLMISKSVFAALPKAQQDILVAVGAELEAFGRDAAKADDKIAADVYAKAGAKLYDLDEATLKKWQAIAVETAWKDYGEKSETCAALLKAARKLL
;
A
#
# COMPACT_ATOMS: atom_id res chain seq x y z
N MET A 1 -35.40 53.84 -71.85
CA MET A 1 -36.03 52.76 -71.06
C MET A 1 -34.97 51.79 -70.68
N THR A 2 -34.41 51.87 -69.45
CA THR A 2 -33.36 50.98 -68.95
C THR A 2 -33.77 50.53 -67.57
N LEU A 3 -34.07 49.25 -67.44
CA LEU A 3 -34.43 48.59 -66.20
C LEU A 3 -33.16 48.21 -65.44
N SER A 4 -33.05 48.78 -64.23
CA SER A 4 -32.01 48.41 -63.24
C SER A 4 -32.35 47.09 -62.58
N ARG A 5 -31.42 46.12 -62.64
CA ARG A 5 -31.46 44.87 -61.84
C ARG A 5 -30.71 45.04 -60.52
N ARG A 6 -31.45 45.14 -59.41
CA ARG A 6 -30.91 45.06 -58.06
C ARG A 6 -30.69 43.59 -57.74
N THR A 7 -29.44 43.24 -57.58
CA THR A 7 -29.01 41.92 -57.09
C THR A 7 -29.06 41.93 -55.56
N LEU A 8 -29.94 41.16 -54.96
CA LEU A 8 -29.99 40.89 -53.54
C LEU A 8 -28.89 39.85 -53.18
N LEU A 9 -27.86 40.32 -52.52
CA LEU A 9 -26.89 39.42 -51.83
C LEU A 9 -27.55 38.94 -50.56
N GLN A 10 -27.93 37.65 -50.48
CA GLN A 10 -28.27 36.96 -49.26
C GLN A 10 -26.96 36.62 -48.52
N ALA A 11 -26.70 37.29 -47.41
CA ALA A 11 -25.65 36.96 -46.50
C ALA A 11 -26.08 35.69 -45.66
N ALA A 12 -25.50 34.55 -45.94
CA ALA A 12 -25.61 33.39 -45.09
C ALA A 12 -24.76 33.59 -43.80
N PRO A 13 -25.29 33.31 -42.60
CA PRO A 13 -24.49 33.38 -41.40
C PRO A 13 -23.45 32.24 -41.43
N ALA A 14 -22.18 32.57 -41.55
CA ALA A 14 -21.11 31.64 -41.33
C ALA A 14 -21.10 31.26 -39.84
N LEU A 15 -21.57 30.06 -39.48
CA LEU A 15 -21.30 29.46 -38.18
C LEU A 15 -19.79 29.26 -38.06
N MET A 16 -19.11 30.16 -37.34
CA MET A 16 -17.75 29.92 -36.90
C MET A 16 -17.78 28.81 -35.83
N LEU A 17 -17.51 27.58 -36.25
CA LEU A 17 -17.05 26.53 -35.32
C LEU A 17 -15.71 27.01 -34.75
N ALA A 18 -15.75 27.57 -33.53
CA ALA A 18 -14.53 27.80 -32.78
C ALA A 18 -13.84 26.41 -32.56
N PRO A 19 -12.56 26.26 -32.91
CA PRO A 19 -11.84 25.02 -32.58
C PRO A 19 -11.84 24.90 -31.07
N THR A 20 -12.50 23.88 -30.56
CA THR A 20 -12.30 23.47 -29.16
C THR A 20 -10.83 23.13 -29.06
N LEU A 21 -10.03 23.99 -28.42
CA LEU A 21 -8.68 23.68 -28.01
C LEU A 21 -8.79 22.43 -27.12
N ALA A 22 -8.48 21.29 -27.69
CA ALA A 22 -8.31 20.07 -26.89
C ALA A 22 -7.22 20.38 -25.87
N SER A 23 -7.62 20.62 -24.62
CA SER A 23 -6.67 20.76 -23.52
C SER A 23 -5.81 19.51 -23.49
N ALA A 24 -4.49 19.66 -23.50
CA ALA A 24 -3.59 18.53 -23.34
C ALA A 24 -3.98 17.75 -22.09
N ALA A 25 -4.06 16.42 -22.20
CA ALA A 25 -4.39 15.56 -21.07
C ALA A 25 -3.41 15.82 -19.93
N THR A 26 -3.92 15.97 -18.71
CA THR A 26 -3.07 16.00 -17.51
C THR A 26 -2.56 14.58 -17.26
N GLU A 27 -1.24 14.42 -17.07
CA GLU A 27 -0.63 13.11 -16.81
C GLU A 27 -0.24 13.00 -15.34
N LEU A 28 -0.65 11.90 -14.69
CA LEU A 28 -0.25 11.51 -13.36
C LEU A 28 0.73 10.34 -13.42
N LYS A 29 1.74 10.33 -12.56
CA LYS A 29 2.72 9.25 -12.41
C LYS A 29 2.44 8.49 -11.14
N ILE A 30 2.19 7.17 -11.25
CA ILE A 30 1.98 6.26 -10.12
C ILE A 30 3.21 5.38 -9.98
N SER A 31 3.94 5.49 -8.88
CA SER A 31 5.13 4.67 -8.60
C SER A 31 4.83 3.62 -7.53
N HIS A 32 5.39 2.42 -7.68
CA HIS A 32 5.38 1.38 -6.66
C HIS A 32 6.57 0.42 -6.79
N GLN A 33 6.81 -0.39 -5.76
CA GLN A 33 7.99 -1.28 -5.68
C GLN A 33 7.77 -2.70 -6.25
N PHE A 34 6.55 -3.07 -6.60
CA PHE A 34 6.17 -4.43 -6.96
C PHE A 34 6.48 -4.74 -8.42
N PRO A 35 6.65 -6.04 -8.78
CA PRO A 35 6.80 -6.42 -10.18
C PRO A 35 5.63 -5.94 -11.03
N GLY A 36 5.92 -5.50 -12.24
CA GLY A 36 4.90 -5.09 -13.21
C GLY A 36 4.18 -6.30 -13.83
N GLY A 37 2.91 -6.09 -14.18
CA GLY A 37 2.06 -7.06 -14.83
C GLY A 37 1.12 -6.41 -15.84
N THR A 38 -0.10 -6.93 -15.92
CA THR A 38 -1.19 -6.42 -16.76
C THR A 38 -2.40 -6.01 -15.91
N LEU A 39 -3.54 -5.70 -16.52
CA LEU A 39 -4.81 -5.46 -15.81
C LEU A 39 -5.35 -6.71 -15.10
N THR A 40 -4.95 -7.92 -15.55
CA THR A 40 -5.48 -9.20 -15.09
C THR A 40 -4.46 -10.13 -14.47
N GLU A 41 -3.18 -9.96 -14.76
CA GLU A 41 -2.11 -10.87 -14.35
C GLU A 41 -0.99 -10.14 -13.59
N GLY A 42 -0.30 -10.86 -12.69
CA GLY A 42 0.80 -10.37 -11.87
C GLY A 42 0.34 -9.93 -10.48
N ASP A 43 1.20 -9.18 -9.81
CA ASP A 43 0.96 -8.66 -8.46
C ASP A 43 -0.33 -7.82 -8.39
N PHE A 44 -1.22 -8.11 -7.44
CA PHE A 44 -2.51 -7.42 -7.39
C PHE A 44 -2.37 -5.91 -7.14
N ARG A 45 -1.29 -5.48 -6.50
CA ARG A 45 -1.01 -4.06 -6.23
C ARG A 45 -0.68 -3.30 -7.50
N ASP A 46 0.10 -3.91 -8.40
CA ASP A 46 0.32 -3.38 -9.76
C ASP A 46 -0.98 -3.38 -10.56
N ARG A 47 -1.76 -4.49 -10.51
CA ARG A 47 -3.08 -4.57 -11.15
C ARG A 47 -4.05 -3.51 -10.63
N LEU A 48 -4.04 -3.21 -9.34
CA LEU A 48 -4.86 -2.16 -8.73
C LEU A 48 -4.48 -0.78 -9.31
N CYS A 49 -3.18 -0.46 -9.36
CA CYS A 49 -2.70 0.79 -9.95
C CYS A 49 -3.06 0.90 -11.43
N ARG A 50 -2.95 -0.19 -12.21
CA ARG A 50 -3.34 -0.19 -13.64
C ARG A 50 -4.83 -0.05 -13.84
N ARG A 51 -5.66 -0.70 -13.03
CA ARG A 51 -7.12 -0.55 -13.06
C ARG A 51 -7.52 0.87 -12.68
N PHE A 52 -6.89 1.42 -11.64
CA PHE A 52 -7.09 2.82 -11.26
C PHE A 52 -6.79 3.75 -12.43
N ALA A 53 -5.65 3.59 -13.10
CA ALA A 53 -5.26 4.40 -14.24
C ALA A 53 -6.26 4.29 -15.40
N ALA A 54 -6.68 3.06 -15.75
CA ALA A 54 -7.61 2.82 -16.85
C ALA A 54 -9.02 3.39 -16.56
N ASP A 55 -9.52 3.21 -15.34
CA ASP A 55 -10.85 3.71 -14.96
C ASP A 55 -10.88 5.24 -14.86
N VAL A 56 -9.81 5.86 -14.37
CA VAL A 56 -9.66 7.33 -14.35
C VAL A 56 -9.62 7.87 -15.76
N GLU A 57 -8.81 7.33 -16.65
CA GLU A 57 -8.74 7.77 -18.05
C GLU A 57 -10.11 7.66 -18.73
N LYS A 58 -10.78 6.51 -18.55
CA LYS A 58 -12.11 6.27 -19.13
C LYS A 58 -13.15 7.26 -18.61
N ARG A 59 -13.21 7.52 -17.29
CA ARG A 59 -14.25 8.40 -16.68
C ARG A 59 -14.00 9.89 -16.91
N THR A 60 -12.79 10.24 -17.33
CA THR A 60 -12.41 11.63 -17.67
C THR A 60 -12.36 11.85 -19.18
N ASP A 61 -12.84 10.89 -19.99
CA ASP A 61 -12.78 10.94 -21.47
C ASP A 61 -11.35 11.28 -21.98
N GLY A 62 -10.31 10.73 -21.27
CA GLY A 62 -8.91 10.94 -21.59
C GLY A 62 -8.33 12.28 -21.14
N ALA A 63 -9.10 13.14 -20.45
CA ALA A 63 -8.59 14.42 -19.94
C ALA A 63 -7.59 14.25 -18.78
N LEU A 64 -7.64 13.15 -18.06
CA LEU A 64 -6.68 12.77 -17.02
C LEU A 64 -6.16 11.36 -17.31
N LYS A 65 -4.86 11.23 -17.51
CA LYS A 65 -4.16 9.97 -17.72
C LYS A 65 -3.26 9.65 -16.54
N ALA A 66 -3.09 8.37 -16.25
CA ALA A 66 -2.13 7.93 -15.23
C ALA A 66 -1.22 6.84 -15.80
N THR A 67 0.09 7.04 -15.64
CA THR A 67 1.12 6.07 -16.05
C THR A 67 1.68 5.36 -14.83
N VAL A 68 1.69 4.02 -14.85
CA VAL A 68 2.18 3.19 -13.74
C VAL A 68 3.65 2.83 -13.97
N TYR A 69 4.48 3.08 -12.97
CA TYR A 69 5.92 2.80 -12.92
C TYR A 69 6.20 1.73 -11.85
N PRO A 70 6.21 0.43 -12.25
CA PRO A 70 6.45 -0.68 -11.35
C PRO A 70 7.94 -0.85 -11.00
N GLY A 71 8.23 -1.68 -9.98
CA GLY A 71 9.58 -2.10 -9.63
C GLY A 71 10.49 -0.97 -9.17
N SER A 72 9.93 0.12 -8.63
CA SER A 72 10.71 1.32 -8.26
C SER A 72 11.45 1.96 -9.44
N SER A 73 10.97 1.77 -10.69
CA SER A 73 11.61 2.25 -11.91
C SER A 73 11.64 3.77 -12.02
N LEU A 74 10.68 4.47 -11.45
CA LEU A 74 10.64 5.93 -11.41
C LEU A 74 11.39 6.49 -10.20
N MET A 75 11.21 5.87 -9.03
CA MET A 75 11.74 6.37 -7.77
C MET A 75 12.00 5.23 -6.78
N LYS A 76 13.11 5.32 -6.03
CA LYS A 76 13.42 4.36 -4.96
C LYS A 76 12.30 4.29 -3.94
N THR A 77 11.97 3.09 -3.48
CA THR A 77 10.85 2.80 -2.56
C THR A 77 10.79 3.76 -1.37
N ASN A 78 11.89 3.88 -0.62
CA ASN A 78 11.94 4.69 0.60
C ASN A 78 11.88 6.20 0.36
N SER A 79 11.96 6.66 -0.90
CA SER A 79 11.86 8.08 -1.26
C SER A 79 10.44 8.48 -1.71
N GLN A 80 9.56 7.51 -1.99
CA GLN A 80 8.26 7.77 -2.62
C GLN A 80 7.34 8.61 -1.72
N PHE A 81 7.26 8.31 -0.43
CA PHE A 81 6.41 9.07 0.48
C PHE A 81 6.87 10.53 0.64
N SER A 82 8.19 10.76 0.81
CA SER A 82 8.75 12.12 0.87
C SER A 82 8.51 12.91 -0.43
N ALA A 83 8.55 12.22 -1.58
CA ALA A 83 8.26 12.82 -2.88
C ALA A 83 6.78 13.20 -3.04
N LEU A 84 5.84 12.36 -2.58
CA LEU A 84 4.41 12.70 -2.52
C LEU A 84 4.17 13.98 -1.71
N ARG A 85 4.76 14.07 -0.52
CA ARG A 85 4.62 15.25 0.36
C ARG A 85 5.08 16.55 -0.30
N LYS A 86 6.10 16.45 -1.14
CA LYS A 86 6.73 17.60 -1.85
C LYS A 86 6.12 17.87 -3.22
N GLY A 87 5.16 17.07 -3.68
CA GLY A 87 4.62 17.15 -5.04
C GLY A 87 5.60 16.76 -6.15
N ALA A 88 6.71 16.07 -5.80
CA ALA A 88 7.68 15.56 -6.77
C ALA A 88 7.30 14.19 -7.35
N LEU A 89 6.31 13.54 -6.76
CA LEU A 89 5.64 12.33 -7.24
C LEU A 89 4.14 12.55 -7.09
N ASP A 90 3.36 12.18 -8.12
CA ASP A 90 1.92 12.43 -8.12
C ASP A 90 1.18 11.43 -7.23
N ALA A 91 1.39 10.13 -7.45
CA ALA A 91 0.76 9.06 -6.69
C ALA A 91 1.70 7.88 -6.42
N SER A 92 1.43 7.13 -5.37
CA SER A 92 2.20 5.94 -5.01
C SER A 92 1.36 4.93 -4.24
N LEU A 93 1.60 3.64 -4.49
CA LEU A 93 1.15 2.54 -3.66
C LEU A 93 2.37 1.96 -2.94
N VAL A 94 2.49 2.25 -1.64
CA VAL A 94 3.66 1.90 -0.83
C VAL A 94 3.23 1.67 0.61
N PRO A 95 3.88 0.73 1.35
CA PRO A 95 3.60 0.52 2.77
C PRO A 95 3.66 1.83 3.56
N LEU A 96 2.59 2.14 4.27
CA LEU A 96 2.51 3.38 5.04
C LEU A 96 3.61 3.46 6.11
N SER A 97 4.00 2.31 6.68
CA SER A 97 5.06 2.19 7.67
C SER A 97 6.45 2.60 7.17
N TYR A 98 6.69 2.63 5.86
CA TYR A 98 7.99 3.09 5.33
C TYR A 98 8.20 4.61 5.51
N ALA A 99 7.13 5.35 5.76
CA ALA A 99 7.19 6.77 6.09
C ALA A 99 7.48 7.05 7.58
N GLY A 100 7.52 6.02 8.43
CA GLY A 100 7.58 6.16 9.89
C GLY A 100 8.81 6.86 10.44
N GLY A 101 9.90 6.90 9.68
CA GLY A 101 11.08 7.70 10.05
C GLY A 101 10.91 9.21 9.82
N GLU A 102 9.98 9.60 8.94
CA GLU A 102 9.67 11.00 8.60
C GLU A 102 8.37 11.48 9.29
N VAL A 103 7.38 10.59 9.39
CA VAL A 103 6.07 10.83 10.01
C VAL A 103 5.75 9.64 10.92
N ALA A 104 6.03 9.75 12.20
CA ALA A 104 5.92 8.65 13.16
C ALA A 104 4.51 8.04 13.22
N GLU A 105 3.48 8.86 13.01
CA GLU A 105 2.07 8.46 13.00
C GLU A 105 1.76 7.36 11.96
N THR A 106 2.51 7.32 10.87
CA THR A 106 2.31 6.33 9.79
C THR A 106 2.65 4.89 10.20
N ASN A 107 3.45 4.72 11.25
CA ASN A 107 3.80 3.42 11.78
C ASN A 107 2.58 2.64 12.31
N ILE A 108 1.48 3.31 12.65
CA ILE A 108 0.22 2.64 13.04
C ILE A 108 -0.28 1.68 11.94
N GLY A 109 0.08 1.93 10.69
CA GLY A 109 -0.29 1.10 9.53
C GLY A 109 0.35 -0.30 9.50
N LEU A 110 1.37 -0.55 10.33
CA LEU A 110 1.94 -1.89 10.56
C LEU A 110 2.35 -2.03 12.03
N MET A 111 1.38 -1.89 12.92
CA MET A 111 1.54 -2.13 14.35
C MET A 111 1.33 -3.62 14.63
N PRO A 112 2.29 -4.33 15.26
CA PRO A 112 2.17 -5.76 15.51
C PRO A 112 0.93 -6.10 16.33
N ALA A 113 0.17 -7.10 15.88
CA ALA A 113 -1.03 -7.67 16.52
C ALA A 113 -2.14 -6.64 16.85
N LEU A 114 -2.18 -5.49 16.15
CA LEU A 114 -3.22 -4.47 16.35
C LEU A 114 -4.42 -4.66 15.42
N VAL A 115 -4.21 -5.12 14.20
CA VAL A 115 -5.29 -5.39 13.24
C VAL A 115 -5.33 -6.91 13.01
N PRO A 116 -6.39 -7.60 13.45
CA PRO A 116 -6.45 -9.06 13.40
C PRO A 116 -7.09 -9.63 12.12
N SER A 117 -7.80 -8.81 11.33
CA SER A 117 -8.51 -9.30 10.15
C SER A 117 -8.74 -8.20 9.10
N TYR A 118 -9.10 -8.64 7.88
CA TYR A 118 -9.48 -7.74 6.78
C TYR A 118 -10.74 -6.93 7.10
N GLU A 119 -11.70 -7.54 7.79
CA GLU A 119 -12.94 -6.90 8.20
C GLU A 119 -12.65 -5.74 9.15
N GLN A 120 -11.78 -5.96 10.12
CA GLN A 120 -11.39 -4.94 11.07
C GLN A 120 -10.53 -3.85 10.43
N GLY A 121 -9.61 -4.22 9.53
CA GLY A 121 -8.86 -3.25 8.72
C GLY A 121 -9.79 -2.36 7.88
N ALA A 122 -10.81 -2.95 7.24
CA ALA A 122 -11.79 -2.20 6.46
C ALA A 122 -12.61 -1.20 7.30
N MET A 123 -12.89 -1.50 8.56
CA MET A 123 -13.59 -0.58 9.46
C MET A 123 -12.80 0.70 9.74
N TRP A 124 -11.48 0.67 9.64
CA TRP A 124 -10.65 1.83 9.96
C TRP A 124 -11.06 3.06 9.16
N LYS A 125 -11.36 2.93 7.87
CA LYS A 125 -11.72 4.04 6.99
C LYS A 125 -12.81 4.95 7.55
N THR A 126 -13.82 4.36 8.17
CA THR A 126 -14.98 5.08 8.71
C THR A 126 -14.90 5.34 10.21
N ALA A 127 -14.05 4.60 10.92
CA ALA A 127 -13.83 4.73 12.34
C ALA A 127 -12.99 5.97 12.70
N GLU A 128 -12.92 6.28 14.00
CA GLU A 128 -12.14 7.40 14.54
C GLU A 128 -10.66 7.32 14.14
N VAL A 129 -10.07 6.13 14.20
CA VAL A 129 -8.66 5.91 13.84
C VAL A 129 -8.36 6.31 12.40
N GLY A 130 -9.19 5.91 11.45
CA GLY A 130 -8.97 6.23 10.04
C GLY A 130 -9.20 7.70 9.72
N LYS A 131 -10.21 8.32 10.34
CA LYS A 131 -10.43 9.77 10.21
C LYS A 131 -9.24 10.58 10.74
N LEU A 132 -8.70 10.18 11.89
CA LEU A 132 -7.53 10.83 12.49
C LEU A 132 -6.27 10.61 11.63
N LEU A 133 -6.06 9.39 11.13
CA LEU A 133 -4.93 9.08 10.25
C LEU A 133 -5.02 9.86 8.92
N ALA A 134 -6.19 9.89 8.28
CA ALA A 134 -6.41 10.63 7.04
C ALA A 134 -6.16 12.14 7.24
N LYS A 135 -6.66 12.72 8.34
CA LYS A 135 -6.39 14.12 8.70
C LYS A 135 -4.89 14.37 8.89
N THR A 136 -4.21 13.50 9.63
CA THR A 136 -2.76 13.60 9.87
C THR A 136 -1.98 13.57 8.55
N LEU A 137 -2.31 12.64 7.65
CA LEU A 137 -1.65 12.57 6.34
C LEU A 137 -1.95 13.80 5.47
N ASP A 138 -3.18 14.30 5.49
CA ASP A 138 -3.57 15.51 4.77
C ASP A 138 -2.77 16.73 5.24
N GLU A 139 -2.56 16.90 6.55
CA GLU A 139 -1.70 17.91 7.12
C GLU A 139 -0.22 17.76 6.72
N LYS A 140 0.20 16.53 6.41
CA LYS A 140 1.55 16.22 5.90
C LYS A 140 1.66 16.29 4.38
N GLY A 141 0.60 16.69 3.67
CA GLY A 141 0.60 16.88 2.23
C GLY A 141 0.32 15.61 1.40
N VAL A 142 -0.30 14.59 1.99
CA VAL A 142 -0.62 13.31 1.33
C VAL A 142 -2.06 12.92 1.60
N MET A 143 -2.77 12.40 0.59
CA MET A 143 -4.14 11.89 0.71
C MET A 143 -4.20 10.42 0.35
N ILE A 144 -5.02 9.65 1.04
CA ILE A 144 -5.32 8.26 0.70
C ILE A 144 -6.47 8.23 -0.31
N LEU A 145 -6.26 7.58 -1.45
CA LEU A 145 -7.29 7.32 -2.47
C LEU A 145 -7.93 5.94 -2.29
N SER A 146 -7.13 4.93 -1.94
CA SER A 146 -7.61 3.55 -1.75
C SER A 146 -6.96 2.92 -0.52
N TRP A 147 -7.78 2.35 0.36
CA TRP A 147 -7.33 1.66 1.56
C TRP A 147 -7.11 0.19 1.26
N VAL A 148 -5.85 -0.23 1.26
CA VAL A 148 -5.46 -1.61 0.97
C VAL A 148 -4.83 -2.24 2.20
N TRP A 149 -5.46 -3.28 2.73
CA TRP A 149 -4.96 -4.06 3.84
C TRP A 149 -4.46 -5.42 3.37
N GLN A 150 -3.40 -5.92 3.98
CA GLN A 150 -2.80 -7.20 3.67
C GLN A 150 -2.38 -7.93 4.92
N ALA A 151 -2.75 -9.20 5.00
CA ALA A 151 -2.14 -10.13 5.95
C ALA A 151 -0.75 -10.55 5.44
N GLY A 152 0.09 -10.96 6.36
CA GLY A 152 1.40 -11.49 6.07
C GLY A 152 1.84 -12.51 7.11
N GLY A 153 3.05 -12.97 6.94
CA GLY A 153 3.65 -13.98 7.79
C GLY A 153 5.17 -13.86 7.81
N VAL A 154 5.85 -15.00 7.98
CA VAL A 154 7.30 -15.07 8.08
C VAL A 154 7.84 -16.14 7.15
N ALA A 155 8.68 -15.76 6.19
CA ALA A 155 9.51 -16.70 5.43
C ALA A 155 10.89 -16.81 6.07
N SER A 156 11.36 -18.01 6.34
CA SER A 156 12.67 -18.27 6.98
C SER A 156 13.47 -19.35 6.26
N ARG A 157 14.78 -19.15 6.24
CA ARG A 157 15.75 -20.09 5.65
C ARG A 157 16.24 -21.14 6.65
N LYS A 158 16.45 -20.76 7.91
CA LYS A 158 17.12 -21.62 8.90
C LYS A 158 16.18 -22.54 9.67
N GLY A 159 14.96 -22.07 9.94
CA GLY A 159 14.00 -22.82 10.74
C GLY A 159 12.69 -22.05 10.89
N PRO A 160 11.68 -22.61 11.54
CA PRO A 160 10.43 -21.91 11.76
C PRO A 160 10.65 -20.64 12.59
N LEU A 161 9.81 -19.64 12.37
CA LEU A 161 9.65 -18.50 13.26
C LEU A 161 8.16 -18.40 13.59
N VAL A 162 7.70 -19.22 14.53
CA VAL A 162 6.30 -19.34 14.96
C VAL A 162 6.09 -18.66 16.30
N THR A 163 6.88 -19.06 17.29
CA THR A 163 6.83 -18.50 18.64
C THR A 163 7.88 -17.40 18.84
N PRO A 164 7.74 -16.53 19.85
CA PRO A 164 8.78 -15.56 20.17
C PRO A 164 10.16 -16.19 20.41
N ASP A 165 10.23 -17.38 21.02
CA ASP A 165 11.50 -18.06 21.28
C ASP A 165 12.24 -18.45 19.99
N ASP A 166 11.52 -18.71 18.90
CA ASP A 166 12.10 -19.04 17.60
C ASP A 166 12.86 -17.86 16.97
N ALA A 167 12.57 -16.62 17.41
CA ALA A 167 13.24 -15.41 16.90
C ALA A 167 14.68 -15.26 17.44
N LYS A 168 15.00 -15.96 18.53
CA LYS A 168 16.25 -15.81 19.25
C LYS A 168 17.47 -16.11 18.38
N GLY A 169 18.36 -15.13 18.25
CA GLY A 169 19.59 -15.24 17.46
C GLY A 169 19.39 -15.24 15.93
N GLN A 170 18.14 -15.10 15.41
CA GLN A 170 17.90 -14.94 13.99
C GLN A 170 18.06 -13.47 13.56
N LYS A 171 18.53 -13.28 12.32
CA LYS A 171 18.53 -11.96 11.65
C LYS A 171 17.23 -11.81 10.89
N VAL A 172 16.32 -10.95 11.37
CA VAL A 172 14.93 -10.85 10.89
C VAL A 172 14.61 -9.45 10.37
N ARG A 173 13.91 -9.39 9.25
CA ARG A 173 13.31 -8.15 8.74
C ARG A 173 11.85 -8.08 9.19
N GLY A 174 11.46 -7.07 9.98
CA GLY A 174 10.09 -6.89 10.47
C GLY A 174 9.16 -6.12 9.52
N GLY A 175 9.68 -5.12 8.84
CA GLY A 175 8.93 -4.29 7.88
C GLY A 175 8.40 -2.97 8.44
N SER A 176 8.50 -2.76 9.73
CA SER A 176 8.30 -1.48 10.41
C SER A 176 9.18 -1.40 11.64
N ARG A 177 9.38 -0.17 12.12
CA ARG A 177 10.09 0.06 13.39
C ARG A 177 9.39 -0.65 14.57
N GLU A 178 8.09 -0.68 14.57
CA GLU A 178 7.27 -1.28 15.61
C GLU A 178 7.41 -2.82 15.60
N MET A 179 7.42 -3.44 14.43
CA MET A 179 7.75 -4.87 14.30
C MET A 179 9.18 -5.17 14.78
N ASP A 180 10.13 -4.29 14.46
CA ASP A 180 11.52 -4.44 14.87
C ASP A 180 11.68 -4.36 16.40
N LEU A 181 10.90 -3.52 17.10
CA LEU A 181 10.89 -3.47 18.57
C LEU A 181 10.42 -4.78 19.20
N MET A 182 9.32 -5.33 18.68
CA MET A 182 8.79 -6.62 19.12
C MET A 182 9.81 -7.75 18.88
N LEU A 183 10.42 -7.80 17.70
CA LEU A 183 11.43 -8.79 17.34
C LEU A 183 12.69 -8.71 18.19
N LYS A 184 13.20 -7.50 18.47
CA LYS A 184 14.34 -7.28 19.36
C LYS A 184 14.07 -7.82 20.76
N GLN A 185 12.88 -7.57 21.30
CA GLN A 185 12.48 -8.08 22.60
C GLN A 185 12.40 -9.59 22.61
N ALA A 186 12.02 -10.22 21.49
CA ALA A 186 12.05 -11.68 21.32
C ALA A 186 13.46 -12.24 21.08
N GLY A 187 14.50 -11.40 21.06
CA GLY A 187 15.91 -11.83 20.92
C GLY A 187 16.43 -11.93 19.50
N ALA A 188 15.73 -11.37 18.51
CA ALA A 188 16.21 -11.26 17.14
C ALA A 188 17.17 -10.09 16.94
N SER A 189 18.08 -10.23 15.97
CA SER A 189 18.77 -9.09 15.34
C SER A 189 17.94 -8.60 14.17
N VAL A 190 17.61 -7.31 14.12
CA VAL A 190 16.72 -6.76 13.10
C VAL A 190 17.46 -6.09 11.95
N ILE A 191 16.89 -6.21 10.75
CA ILE A 191 17.38 -5.60 9.53
C ILE A 191 16.22 -4.80 8.92
N SER A 192 16.49 -3.56 8.52
CA SER A 192 15.51 -2.68 7.90
C SER A 192 15.84 -2.48 6.41
N LEU A 193 14.94 -2.92 5.55
CA LEU A 193 14.98 -2.73 4.09
C LEU A 193 13.56 -2.87 3.50
N PRO A 194 13.29 -2.29 2.31
CA PRO A 194 12.02 -2.46 1.62
C PRO A 194 11.85 -3.89 1.11
N SER A 195 10.58 -4.32 0.90
CA SER A 195 10.29 -5.73 0.59
C SER A 195 10.86 -6.22 -0.75
N ASN A 196 11.06 -5.35 -1.72
CA ASN A 196 11.69 -5.70 -3.00
C ASN A 196 13.19 -6.03 -2.90
N GLU A 197 13.82 -5.80 -1.75
CA GLU A 197 15.22 -6.16 -1.49
C GLU A 197 15.37 -7.45 -0.66
N ILE A 198 14.25 -8.04 -0.19
CA ILE A 198 14.27 -9.24 0.67
C ILE A 198 14.96 -10.41 -0.01
N TYR A 199 14.61 -10.70 -1.27
CA TYR A 199 15.17 -11.87 -1.99
C TYR A 199 16.70 -11.81 -2.01
N ALA A 200 17.29 -10.71 -2.46
CA ALA A 200 18.74 -10.55 -2.54
C ALA A 200 19.42 -10.65 -1.16
N ALA A 201 18.83 -10.03 -0.14
CA ALA A 201 19.39 -10.06 1.22
C ALA A 201 19.30 -11.47 1.85
N MET A 202 18.24 -12.22 1.59
CA MET A 202 18.14 -13.63 2.00
C MET A 202 19.09 -14.50 1.21
N GLN A 203 19.18 -14.34 -0.10
CA GLN A 203 20.06 -15.13 -0.98
C GLN A 203 21.53 -15.02 -0.56
N THR A 204 21.98 -13.83 -0.22
CA THR A 204 23.37 -13.57 0.23
C THR A 204 23.60 -13.99 1.70
N GLY A 205 22.58 -14.37 2.46
CA GLY A 205 22.70 -14.71 3.87
C GLY A 205 22.81 -13.48 4.80
N ALA A 206 22.56 -12.27 4.29
CA ALA A 206 22.51 -11.07 5.12
C ALA A 206 21.37 -11.15 6.15
N MET A 207 20.27 -11.86 5.84
CA MET A 207 19.19 -12.16 6.78
C MET A 207 18.77 -13.63 6.74
N ASP A 208 18.17 -14.09 7.83
CA ASP A 208 17.70 -15.45 8.02
C ASP A 208 16.20 -15.58 7.73
N ALA A 209 15.41 -14.56 8.11
CA ALA A 209 13.96 -14.54 7.97
C ALA A 209 13.44 -13.14 7.64
N ALA A 210 12.28 -13.08 7.00
CA ALA A 210 11.59 -11.83 6.68
C ALA A 210 10.10 -11.96 6.95
N MET A 211 9.56 -10.94 7.61
CA MET A 211 8.11 -10.69 7.69
C MET A 211 7.71 -9.83 6.50
N THR A 212 6.68 -10.25 5.78
CA THR A 212 6.11 -9.48 4.67
C THR A 212 4.70 -9.98 4.35
N SER A 213 4.00 -9.31 3.41
CA SER A 213 2.66 -9.73 2.99
C SER A 213 2.70 -11.06 2.23
N SER A 214 1.58 -11.79 2.27
CA SER A 214 1.40 -13.03 1.52
C SER A 214 1.65 -12.82 0.03
N THR A 215 1.17 -11.71 -0.54
CA THR A 215 1.45 -11.33 -1.93
C THR A 215 2.95 -11.17 -2.21
N SER A 216 3.70 -10.56 -1.29
CA SER A 216 5.14 -10.37 -1.46
C SER A 216 5.92 -11.69 -1.42
N PHE A 217 5.47 -12.68 -0.65
CA PHE A 217 6.07 -14.02 -0.70
C PHE A 217 6.02 -14.61 -2.10
N ILE A 218 4.89 -14.44 -2.81
CA ILE A 218 4.69 -14.92 -4.18
C ILE A 218 5.47 -14.05 -5.18
N SER A 219 5.23 -12.75 -5.14
CA SER A 219 5.71 -11.81 -6.16
C SER A 219 7.23 -11.66 -6.20
N PHE A 220 7.90 -11.84 -5.05
CA PHE A 220 9.35 -11.83 -4.94
C PHE A 220 9.97 -13.23 -4.89
N LYS A 221 9.18 -14.29 -5.14
CA LYS A 221 9.62 -15.69 -5.25
C LYS A 221 10.43 -16.17 -4.05
N LEU A 222 10.01 -15.79 -2.84
CA LEU A 222 10.76 -16.11 -1.63
C LEU A 222 10.76 -17.59 -1.29
N GLU A 223 9.84 -18.40 -1.85
CA GLU A 223 9.79 -19.87 -1.75
C GLU A 223 11.01 -20.55 -2.37
N GLU A 224 11.72 -19.88 -3.28
CA GLU A 224 12.96 -20.43 -3.87
C GLU A 224 14.06 -20.58 -2.81
N ILE A 225 14.13 -19.61 -1.86
CA ILE A 225 15.23 -19.49 -0.89
C ILE A 225 14.83 -19.72 0.57
N ALA A 226 13.55 -19.63 0.92
CA ALA A 226 13.05 -19.83 2.28
C ALA A 226 12.14 -21.08 2.34
N LYS A 227 12.52 -22.09 3.11
CA LYS A 227 11.81 -23.38 3.17
C LYS A 227 10.96 -23.55 4.44
N HIS A 228 10.76 -22.47 5.20
CA HIS A 228 9.84 -22.40 6.31
C HIS A 228 8.94 -21.18 6.14
N LEU A 229 7.61 -21.40 6.14
CA LEU A 229 6.63 -20.30 6.05
C LEU A 229 5.67 -20.36 7.23
N THR A 230 5.72 -19.37 8.10
CA THR A 230 4.61 -19.08 9.03
C THR A 230 3.58 -18.25 8.27
N THR A 231 2.40 -18.82 8.04
CA THR A 231 1.41 -18.24 7.10
C THR A 231 0.57 -17.16 7.74
N GLY A 232 -0.01 -16.26 6.91
CA GLY A 232 -1.04 -15.29 7.32
C GLY A 232 -2.48 -15.73 7.04
N ARG A 233 -2.68 -16.98 6.55
CA ARG A 233 -3.98 -17.43 6.02
C ARG A 233 -5.07 -17.66 7.07
N GLN A 234 -4.72 -17.84 8.34
CA GLN A 234 -5.66 -18.03 9.44
C GLN A 234 -5.55 -16.88 10.43
N LYS A 235 -4.46 -16.81 11.15
CA LYS A 235 -4.14 -15.79 12.15
C LYS A 235 -2.77 -15.19 11.87
N THR A 236 -2.62 -13.91 12.13
CA THR A 236 -1.33 -13.25 12.01
C THR A 236 -1.24 -12.06 12.96
N TYR A 237 -0.04 -11.79 13.44
CA TYR A 237 0.29 -10.54 14.12
C TYR A 237 0.83 -9.47 13.15
N TRP A 238 0.93 -9.80 11.86
CA TRP A 238 1.43 -8.94 10.80
C TRP A 238 0.29 -8.58 9.84
N PHE A 239 -0.32 -7.43 10.02
CA PHE A 239 -1.37 -6.90 9.15
C PHE A 239 -1.02 -5.46 8.77
N MET A 240 -0.94 -5.16 7.48
CA MET A 240 -0.36 -3.93 6.97
C MET A 240 -1.35 -3.11 6.15
N LEU A 241 -1.38 -1.80 6.39
CA LEU A 241 -2.00 -0.81 5.52
C LEU A 241 -0.99 -0.36 4.45
N GLU A 242 -1.31 -0.64 3.20
CA GLU A 242 -0.52 -0.28 2.02
C GLU A 242 -1.40 0.50 1.02
N PRO A 243 -1.67 1.77 1.28
CA PRO A 243 -2.66 2.52 0.54
C PRO A 243 -2.13 3.01 -0.81
N LEU A 244 -3.04 3.20 -1.79
CA LEU A 244 -2.78 4.09 -2.91
C LEU A 244 -2.96 5.53 -2.42
N MET A 245 -1.90 6.31 -2.51
CA MET A 245 -1.85 7.70 -2.06
C MET A 245 -1.57 8.66 -3.20
N ILE A 246 -2.01 9.90 -3.06
CA ILE A 246 -1.73 11.01 -3.97
C ILE A 246 -1.14 12.21 -3.21
N SER A 247 -0.27 12.95 -3.86
CA SER A 247 0.19 14.25 -3.38
C SER A 247 -0.99 15.21 -3.25
N LYS A 248 -1.16 15.83 -2.07
CA LYS A 248 -2.22 16.81 -1.84
C LYS A 248 -2.12 18.03 -2.76
N SER A 249 -0.91 18.51 -3.05
CA SER A 249 -0.72 19.64 -3.96
C SER A 249 -1.10 19.29 -5.40
N VAL A 250 -0.78 18.10 -5.87
CA VAL A 250 -1.19 17.60 -7.19
C VAL A 250 -2.70 17.44 -7.24
N PHE A 251 -3.30 16.80 -6.24
CA PHE A 251 -4.75 16.62 -6.16
C PHE A 251 -5.50 17.95 -6.17
N ALA A 252 -5.06 18.93 -5.37
CA ALA A 252 -5.70 20.23 -5.26
C ALA A 252 -5.60 21.07 -6.56
N ALA A 253 -4.60 20.82 -7.41
CA ALA A 253 -4.44 21.50 -8.71
C ALA A 253 -5.39 20.97 -9.79
N LEU A 254 -6.01 19.80 -9.59
CA LEU A 254 -6.94 19.21 -10.55
C LEU A 254 -8.33 19.89 -10.47
N PRO A 255 -9.07 19.92 -11.58
CA PRO A 255 -10.48 20.31 -11.57
C PRO A 255 -11.30 19.43 -10.61
N LYS A 256 -12.31 20.02 -9.94
CA LYS A 256 -13.13 19.31 -8.95
C LYS A 256 -13.74 17.99 -9.47
N ALA A 257 -14.23 17.99 -10.70
CA ALA A 257 -14.78 16.78 -11.32
C ALA A 257 -13.74 15.65 -11.42
N GLN A 258 -12.48 15.97 -11.73
CA GLN A 258 -11.39 14.97 -11.76
C GLN A 258 -11.02 14.50 -10.36
N GLN A 259 -11.00 15.40 -9.37
CA GLN A 259 -10.79 15.02 -7.97
C GLN A 259 -11.83 14.02 -7.49
N ASP A 260 -13.12 14.26 -7.80
CA ASP A 260 -14.22 13.37 -7.41
C ASP A 260 -14.10 11.99 -8.07
N ILE A 261 -13.67 11.93 -9.34
CA ILE A 261 -13.40 10.67 -10.05
C ILE A 261 -12.26 9.90 -9.39
N LEU A 262 -11.14 10.56 -9.05
CA LEU A 262 -10.01 9.88 -8.39
C LEU A 262 -10.44 9.26 -7.05
N VAL A 263 -11.20 9.98 -6.24
CA VAL A 263 -11.71 9.49 -4.95
C VAL A 263 -12.68 8.32 -5.16
N ALA A 264 -13.61 8.43 -6.12
CA ALA A 264 -14.59 7.39 -6.40
C ALA A 264 -13.92 6.11 -6.90
N VAL A 265 -13.03 6.20 -7.89
CA VAL A 265 -12.30 5.04 -8.45
C VAL A 265 -11.43 4.39 -7.38
N GLY A 266 -10.71 5.18 -6.56
CA GLY A 266 -9.91 4.66 -5.47
C GLY A 266 -10.74 3.86 -4.46
N ALA A 267 -11.90 4.38 -4.07
CA ALA A 267 -12.81 3.72 -3.14
C ALA A 267 -13.42 2.42 -3.70
N GLU A 268 -13.79 2.39 -4.98
CA GLU A 268 -14.36 1.20 -5.64
C GLU A 268 -13.34 0.06 -5.75
N LEU A 269 -12.05 0.36 -5.89
CA LEU A 269 -10.98 -0.63 -5.99
C LEU A 269 -10.59 -1.29 -4.65
N GLU A 270 -11.07 -0.78 -3.51
CA GLU A 270 -10.78 -1.37 -2.19
C GLU A 270 -11.32 -2.80 -2.07
N ALA A 271 -12.49 -3.07 -2.65
CA ALA A 271 -13.04 -4.44 -2.68
C ALA A 271 -12.14 -5.39 -3.47
N PHE A 272 -11.68 -4.97 -4.66
CA PHE A 272 -10.72 -5.76 -5.45
C PHE A 272 -9.42 -6.00 -4.68
N GLY A 273 -8.85 -4.97 -4.04
CA GLY A 273 -7.62 -5.08 -3.26
C GLY A 273 -7.74 -6.06 -2.10
N ARG A 274 -8.85 -5.97 -1.34
CA ARG A 274 -9.15 -6.87 -0.22
C ARG A 274 -9.29 -8.31 -0.68
N ASP A 275 -10.09 -8.57 -1.72
CA ASP A 275 -10.40 -9.92 -2.17
C ASP A 275 -9.16 -10.59 -2.79
N ALA A 276 -8.34 -9.83 -3.52
CA ALA A 276 -7.07 -10.31 -4.05
C ALA A 276 -6.05 -10.62 -2.94
N ALA A 277 -5.91 -9.74 -1.94
CA ALA A 277 -5.03 -9.99 -0.79
C ALA A 277 -5.44 -11.25 0.00
N LYS A 278 -6.75 -11.45 0.25
CA LYS A 278 -7.28 -12.67 0.89
C LYS A 278 -6.99 -13.92 0.07
N ALA A 279 -7.11 -13.85 -1.25
CA ALA A 279 -6.78 -14.98 -2.11
C ALA A 279 -5.28 -15.32 -2.02
N ASP A 280 -4.41 -14.31 -1.99
CA ASP A 280 -2.97 -14.50 -1.92
C ASP A 280 -2.51 -15.14 -0.60
N ASP A 281 -3.26 -15.00 0.50
CA ASP A 281 -2.95 -15.68 1.77
C ASP A 281 -2.97 -17.22 1.60
N LYS A 282 -3.91 -17.75 0.83
CA LYS A 282 -3.97 -19.15 0.49
C LYS A 282 -2.96 -19.53 -0.58
N ILE A 283 -2.87 -18.71 -1.65
CA ILE A 283 -1.97 -18.96 -2.78
C ILE A 283 -0.52 -19.03 -2.31
N ALA A 284 -0.10 -18.16 -1.39
CA ALA A 284 1.26 -18.20 -0.82
C ALA A 284 1.55 -19.54 -0.14
N ALA A 285 0.62 -20.05 0.66
CA ALA A 285 0.76 -21.35 1.29
C ALA A 285 0.88 -22.48 0.26
N ASP A 286 0.04 -22.46 -0.78
CA ASP A 286 0.05 -23.47 -1.85
C ASP A 286 1.37 -23.42 -2.66
N VAL A 287 1.87 -22.23 -2.98
CA VAL A 287 3.16 -22.01 -3.68
C VAL A 287 4.32 -22.58 -2.87
N TYR A 288 4.38 -22.26 -1.57
CA TYR A 288 5.43 -22.76 -0.68
C TYR A 288 5.35 -24.28 -0.47
N ALA A 289 4.14 -24.84 -0.35
CA ALA A 289 3.96 -26.28 -0.28
C ALA A 289 4.50 -27.00 -1.53
N LYS A 290 4.16 -26.48 -2.72
CA LYS A 290 4.67 -26.99 -4.01
C LYS A 290 6.18 -26.88 -4.13
N ALA A 291 6.79 -25.86 -3.52
CA ALA A 291 8.24 -25.68 -3.46
C ALA A 291 8.92 -26.54 -2.38
N GLY A 292 8.17 -27.44 -1.70
CA GLY A 292 8.67 -28.33 -0.68
C GLY A 292 8.96 -27.65 0.67
N ALA A 293 8.40 -26.50 0.93
CA ALA A 293 8.55 -25.79 2.20
C ALA A 293 7.65 -26.36 3.29
N LYS A 294 8.05 -26.20 4.55
CA LYS A 294 7.24 -26.51 5.73
C LYS A 294 6.37 -25.33 6.08
N LEU A 295 5.07 -25.58 6.26
CA LEU A 295 4.08 -24.56 6.58
C LEU A 295 3.71 -24.62 8.06
N TYR A 296 3.50 -23.45 8.65
CA TYR A 296 3.09 -23.28 10.04
C TYR A 296 1.96 -22.25 10.10
N ASP A 297 0.87 -22.58 10.78
CA ASP A 297 -0.22 -21.65 11.06
C ASP A 297 -0.14 -21.23 12.53
N LEU A 298 -0.42 -19.96 12.80
CA LEU A 298 -0.47 -19.46 14.16
C LEU A 298 -1.80 -19.87 14.82
N ASP A 299 -1.71 -20.39 16.05
CA ASP A 299 -2.86 -20.55 16.92
C ASP A 299 -3.07 -19.31 17.81
N GLU A 300 -4.19 -19.27 18.52
CA GLU A 300 -4.56 -18.18 19.40
C GLU A 300 -3.55 -17.98 20.55
N ALA A 301 -3.05 -19.06 21.09
CA ALA A 301 -2.12 -19.00 22.23
C ALA A 301 -0.77 -18.38 21.79
N THR A 302 -0.29 -18.75 20.61
CA THR A 302 0.94 -18.20 20.04
C THR A 302 0.77 -16.73 19.63
N LEU A 303 -0.37 -16.38 19.04
CA LEU A 303 -0.69 -14.98 18.71
C LEU A 303 -0.68 -14.11 19.97
N LYS A 304 -1.29 -14.56 21.07
CA LYS A 304 -1.29 -13.85 22.35
C LYS A 304 0.11 -13.65 22.95
N LYS A 305 1.04 -14.60 22.76
CA LYS A 305 2.43 -14.41 23.18
C LYS A 305 3.10 -13.27 22.43
N TRP A 306 2.93 -13.20 21.11
CA TRP A 306 3.43 -12.09 20.29
C TRP A 306 2.77 -10.76 20.65
N GLN A 307 1.44 -10.78 20.86
CA GLN A 307 0.69 -9.57 21.25
C GLN A 307 1.16 -9.02 22.61
N ALA A 308 1.44 -9.89 23.58
CA ALA A 308 1.95 -9.46 24.88
C ALA A 308 3.28 -8.70 24.75
N ILE A 309 4.20 -9.21 23.94
CA ILE A 309 5.48 -8.52 23.67
C ILE A 309 5.20 -7.19 22.93
N ALA A 310 4.32 -7.20 21.94
CA ALA A 310 4.00 -6.01 21.16
C ALA A 310 3.42 -4.88 22.03
N VAL A 311 2.54 -5.21 22.97
CA VAL A 311 1.92 -4.24 23.90
C VAL A 311 2.98 -3.57 24.80
N GLU A 312 3.88 -4.35 25.37
CA GLU A 312 4.93 -3.86 26.28
C GLU A 312 6.05 -3.10 25.55
N THR A 313 6.19 -3.30 24.25
CA THR A 313 7.26 -2.67 23.45
C THR A 313 6.72 -1.68 22.43
N ALA A 314 6.24 -2.19 21.31
CA ALA A 314 5.84 -1.40 20.14
C ALA A 314 4.68 -0.45 20.44
N TRP A 315 3.61 -0.95 21.08
CA TRP A 315 2.44 -0.09 21.37
C TRP A 315 2.78 0.99 22.38
N LYS A 316 3.54 0.66 23.43
CA LYS A 316 3.97 1.61 24.45
C LYS A 316 4.86 2.68 23.83
N ASP A 317 5.94 2.30 23.14
CA ASP A 317 6.85 3.22 22.47
C ASP A 317 6.13 4.14 21.46
N TYR A 318 5.22 3.58 20.66
CA TYR A 318 4.44 4.36 19.69
C TYR A 318 3.54 5.38 20.40
N GLY A 319 2.82 4.96 21.45
CA GLY A 319 1.93 5.85 22.21
C GLY A 319 2.65 7.00 22.92
N GLU A 320 3.93 6.83 23.24
CA GLU A 320 4.75 7.85 23.91
C GLU A 320 5.40 8.86 22.93
N LYS A 321 5.32 8.63 21.59
CA LYS A 321 5.99 9.49 20.60
C LYS A 321 5.36 10.86 20.43
N SER A 322 4.03 10.92 20.40
CA SER A 322 3.27 12.17 20.26
C SER A 322 1.84 11.97 20.76
N GLU A 323 1.16 13.08 21.06
CA GLU A 323 -0.27 13.05 21.39
C GLU A 323 -1.11 12.42 20.26
N THR A 324 -0.73 12.67 19.01
CA THR A 324 -1.41 12.10 17.85
C THR A 324 -1.18 10.59 17.77
N CYS A 325 0.04 10.10 18.01
CA CYS A 325 0.32 8.66 18.09
C CYS A 325 -0.50 7.99 19.21
N ALA A 326 -0.56 8.60 20.40
CA ALA A 326 -1.38 8.11 21.50
C ALA A 326 -2.87 8.05 21.14
N ALA A 327 -3.39 9.10 20.50
CA ALA A 327 -4.78 9.16 20.06
C ALA A 327 -5.10 8.12 18.99
N LEU A 328 -4.24 7.95 18.00
CA LEU A 328 -4.38 6.92 16.96
C LEU A 328 -4.40 5.52 17.57
N LEU A 329 -3.45 5.19 18.46
CA LEU A 329 -3.41 3.90 19.13
C LEU A 329 -4.67 3.65 19.98
N LYS A 330 -5.09 4.66 20.75
CA LYS A 330 -6.31 4.59 21.56
C LYS A 330 -7.56 4.35 20.71
N ALA A 331 -7.67 5.05 19.56
CA ALA A 331 -8.80 4.90 18.65
C ALA A 331 -8.79 3.51 17.96
N ALA A 332 -7.61 3.01 17.55
CA ALA A 332 -7.48 1.68 16.96
C ALA A 332 -7.84 0.56 17.94
N ARG A 333 -7.41 0.67 19.21
CA ARG A 333 -7.72 -0.31 20.27
C ARG A 333 -9.23 -0.43 20.59
N LYS A 334 -10.04 0.58 20.29
CA LYS A 334 -11.50 0.48 20.44
C LYS A 334 -12.14 -0.51 19.45
N LEU A 335 -11.41 -0.91 18.41
CA LEU A 335 -11.89 -1.85 17.41
C LEU A 335 -11.45 -3.30 17.69
N LEU A 336 -10.63 -3.54 18.70
CA LEU A 336 -10.26 -4.90 19.16
C LEU A 336 -11.40 -5.51 19.96
#